data_ce5e5b655017191807c733385cce1770
#
_entry.id   ce5e5b655017191807c733385cce1770
#
_cell.length_a   1.000
_cell.length_b   1.000
_cell.length_c   1.000
_cell.angle_alpha   90.00
_cell.angle_beta   90.00
_cell.angle_gamma   90.00
#
_symmetry.space_group_name_H-M   'P 1'
#
loop_
_entity.id
_entity.type
_entity.pdbx_description
1 polymer ?
#
loop_
_entity_poly.entity_id
_entity_poly.type
_entity_poly.pdbx_seq_one_letter_code
_entity_poly.pdbx_strand_id
1 'polypeptide(L)'
;MENKAKLTFIQILEDNKNRIYRICRIYAVSPLEPQDLFQEVVYQIWKSFSTFKGKSNISTWVYKIALNVCSRSKMKLEKNNSKMVRLESIQFLPAESTQNKSQREKYQALRDCISSLSESNKSIIILYLEELSYKEIATITGLTENHIAVKMKRIRKMLFDCITHKLK
;
A
#
# COMPACT_ATOMS: atom_id res chain seq x y z
N MET A 1 17.43 28.41 4.28
CA MET A 1 16.07 27.87 4.04
C MET A 1 16.11 26.41 3.64
N GLU A 2 16.99 25.98 2.78
CA GLU A 2 17.11 24.60 2.28
C GLU A 2 17.36 23.56 3.38
N ASN A 3 18.19 23.88 4.37
CA ASN A 3 18.52 22.97 5.48
C ASN A 3 17.31 22.72 6.41
N LYS A 4 16.45 23.72 6.63
CA LYS A 4 15.23 23.59 7.43
C LYS A 4 14.17 22.75 6.72
N ALA A 5 14.02 22.91 5.40
CA ALA A 5 13.11 22.10 4.59
C ALA A 5 13.56 20.62 4.54
N LYS A 6 14.86 20.38 4.45
CA LYS A 6 15.46 19.03 4.48
C LYS A 6 15.24 18.33 5.82
N LEU A 7 15.42 19.02 6.94
CA LEU A 7 15.16 18.49 8.28
C LEU A 7 13.68 18.14 8.47
N THR A 8 12.78 19.01 8.00
CA THR A 8 11.33 18.74 8.06
C THR A 8 10.94 17.53 7.18
N PHE A 9 11.53 17.39 6.00
CA PHE A 9 11.31 16.22 5.14
C PHE A 9 11.75 14.92 5.81
N ILE A 10 12.95 14.89 6.41
CA ILE A 10 13.48 13.72 7.10
C ILE A 10 12.53 13.31 8.24
N GLN A 11 12.06 14.26 9.04
CA GLN A 11 11.12 13.99 10.12
C GLN A 11 9.82 13.39 9.61
N ILE A 12 9.24 13.96 8.56
CA ILE A 12 8.01 13.44 7.93
C ILE A 12 8.21 12.03 7.40
N LEU A 13 9.37 11.76 6.79
CA LEU A 13 9.69 10.43 6.29
C LEU A 13 9.82 9.43 7.43
N GLU A 14 10.54 9.77 8.51
CA GLU A 14 10.70 8.91 9.68
C GLU A 14 9.36 8.57 10.33
N ASP A 15 8.47 9.55 10.49
CA ASP A 15 7.14 9.36 11.09
C ASP A 15 6.23 8.46 10.24
N ASN A 16 6.48 8.35 8.93
CA ASN A 16 5.62 7.62 8.00
C ASN A 16 6.29 6.39 7.36
N LYS A 17 7.61 6.18 7.51
CA LYS A 17 8.37 5.14 6.80
C LYS A 17 7.79 3.74 6.93
N ASN A 18 7.39 3.34 8.14
CA ASN A 18 6.85 2.01 8.40
C ASN A 18 5.52 1.77 7.68
N ARG A 19 4.65 2.78 7.64
CA ARG A 19 3.36 2.71 6.93
C ARG A 19 3.57 2.70 5.43
N ILE A 20 4.46 3.55 4.90
CA ILE A 20 4.84 3.54 3.48
C ILE A 20 5.38 2.16 3.09
N TYR A 21 6.27 1.59 3.88
CA TYR A 21 6.87 0.28 3.59
C TYR A 21 5.83 -0.85 3.60
N ARG A 22 4.84 -0.82 4.52
CA ARG A 22 3.73 -1.80 4.51
C ARG A 22 2.90 -1.69 3.23
N ILE A 23 2.62 -0.48 2.75
CA ILE A 23 1.96 -0.26 1.46
C ILE A 23 2.79 -0.89 0.33
N CYS A 24 4.09 -0.59 0.27
CA CYS A 24 4.99 -1.15 -0.74
C CYS A 24 4.99 -2.68 -0.74
N ARG A 25 5.01 -3.31 0.44
CA ARG A 25 4.96 -4.79 0.56
C ARG A 25 3.70 -5.42 0.00
N ILE A 26 2.56 -4.75 0.05
CA ILE A 26 1.30 -5.27 -0.49
C ILE A 26 1.27 -5.17 -2.02
N TYR A 27 1.91 -4.14 -2.58
CA TYR A 27 1.98 -3.93 -4.03
C TYR A 27 3.15 -4.64 -4.69
N ALA A 28 4.14 -5.07 -3.93
CA ALA A 28 5.31 -5.77 -4.44
C ALA A 28 4.90 -7.12 -5.05
N VAL A 29 5.28 -7.33 -6.30
CA VAL A 29 5.13 -8.57 -7.06
C VAL A 29 6.39 -8.76 -7.90
N SER A 30 6.97 -9.98 -7.89
CA SER A 30 8.22 -10.24 -8.62
C SER A 30 8.15 -9.74 -10.08
N PRO A 31 9.19 -9.08 -10.60
CA PRO A 31 10.47 -8.73 -10.00
C PRO A 31 10.48 -7.39 -9.23
N LEU A 32 9.32 -6.81 -8.93
CA LEU A 32 9.18 -5.51 -8.26
C LEU A 32 9.30 -5.68 -6.75
N GLU A 33 10.46 -5.35 -6.20
CA GLU A 33 10.76 -5.49 -4.77
C GLU A 33 10.16 -4.35 -3.92
N PRO A 34 9.79 -4.62 -2.65
CA PRO A 34 9.27 -3.59 -1.75
C PRO A 34 10.24 -2.42 -1.53
N GLN A 35 11.54 -2.72 -1.52
CA GLN A 35 12.61 -1.73 -1.33
C GLN A 35 12.69 -0.75 -2.50
N ASP A 36 12.56 -1.24 -3.73
CA ASP A 36 12.57 -0.41 -4.94
C ASP A 36 11.35 0.50 -4.98
N LEU A 37 10.18 -0.05 -4.63
CA LEU A 37 8.97 0.75 -4.49
C LEU A 37 9.11 1.83 -3.41
N PHE A 38 9.70 1.49 -2.27
CA PHE A 38 9.91 2.43 -1.19
C PHE A 38 10.85 3.58 -1.61
N GLN A 39 11.95 3.28 -2.28
CA GLN A 39 12.87 4.28 -2.81
C GLN A 39 12.16 5.22 -3.80
N GLU A 40 11.38 4.66 -4.72
CA GLU A 40 10.62 5.46 -5.69
C GLU A 40 9.57 6.36 -4.98
N VAL A 41 8.88 5.84 -3.96
CA VAL A 41 7.94 6.62 -3.15
C VAL A 41 8.65 7.78 -2.46
N VAL A 42 9.80 7.52 -1.80
CA VAL A 42 10.61 8.55 -1.13
C VAL A 42 11.05 9.62 -2.12
N TYR A 43 11.53 9.22 -3.30
CA TYR A 43 11.92 10.14 -4.37
C TYR A 43 10.75 11.03 -4.82
N GLN A 44 9.58 10.45 -5.03
CA GLN A 44 8.40 11.21 -5.46
C GLN A 44 7.87 12.14 -4.37
N ILE A 45 7.93 11.75 -3.09
CA ILE A 45 7.62 12.63 -1.97
C ILE A 45 8.59 13.81 -1.96
N TRP A 46 9.89 13.56 -2.05
CA TRP A 46 10.92 14.61 -2.09
C TRP A 46 10.70 15.59 -3.23
N LYS A 47 10.51 15.08 -4.45
CA LYS A 47 10.28 15.88 -5.66
C LYS A 47 9.03 16.75 -5.55
N SER A 48 7.99 16.27 -4.88
CA SER A 48 6.71 16.97 -4.75
C SER A 48 6.61 17.80 -3.48
N PHE A 49 7.60 17.74 -2.59
CA PHE A 49 7.53 18.34 -1.26
C PHE A 49 7.33 19.87 -1.30
N SER A 50 8.01 20.55 -2.21
CA SER A 50 7.87 22.01 -2.41
C SER A 50 6.46 22.42 -2.90
N THR A 51 5.70 21.50 -3.46
CA THR A 51 4.34 21.76 -3.97
C THR A 51 3.24 21.50 -2.94
N PHE A 52 3.58 20.96 -1.77
CA PHE A 52 2.63 20.70 -0.70
C PHE A 52 2.09 22.02 -0.13
N LYS A 53 0.79 22.24 -0.29
CA LYS A 53 0.11 23.50 0.09
C LYS A 53 -0.60 23.44 1.45
N GLY A 54 -0.41 22.39 2.24
CA GLY A 54 -1.06 22.25 3.55
C GLY A 54 -2.59 22.06 3.52
N LYS A 55 -3.17 21.72 2.37
CA LYS A 55 -4.64 21.51 2.21
C LYS A 55 -5.15 20.24 2.89
N SER A 56 -4.27 19.33 3.29
CA SER A 56 -4.57 18.11 4.02
C SER A 56 -3.49 17.87 5.05
N ASN A 57 -3.73 16.89 5.97
CA ASN A 57 -2.66 16.39 6.83
C ASN A 57 -1.52 15.86 5.95
N ILE A 58 -0.28 16.12 6.36
CA ILE A 58 0.93 15.72 5.62
C ILE A 58 0.99 14.19 5.42
N SER A 59 0.61 13.41 6.43
CA SER A 59 0.56 11.94 6.32
C SER A 59 -0.45 11.48 5.27
N THR A 60 -1.63 12.11 5.20
CA THR A 60 -2.64 11.86 4.16
C THR A 60 -2.08 12.09 2.76
N TRP A 61 -1.33 13.19 2.57
CA TRP A 61 -0.68 13.51 1.31
C TRP A 61 0.43 12.49 0.95
N VAL A 62 1.25 12.10 1.93
CA VAL A 62 2.30 11.07 1.78
C VAL A 62 1.69 9.73 1.34
N TYR A 63 0.59 9.28 1.97
CA TYR A 63 -0.06 8.03 1.60
C TYR A 63 -0.68 8.05 0.21
N LYS A 64 -1.22 9.21 -0.20
CA LYS A 64 -1.70 9.39 -1.57
C LYS A 64 -0.59 9.19 -2.60
N ILE A 65 0.60 9.75 -2.33
CA ILE A 65 1.78 9.55 -3.21
C ILE A 65 2.19 8.08 -3.20
N ALA A 66 2.32 7.45 -2.03
CA ALA A 66 2.71 6.06 -1.91
C ALA A 66 1.79 5.12 -2.70
N LEU A 67 0.47 5.26 -2.54
CA LEU A 67 -0.51 4.47 -3.29
C LEU A 67 -0.41 4.69 -4.80
N ASN A 68 -0.30 5.94 -5.23
CA ASN A 68 -0.20 6.27 -6.65
C ASN A 68 1.07 5.69 -7.29
N VAL A 69 2.21 5.78 -6.61
CA VAL A 69 3.49 5.22 -7.08
C VAL A 69 3.39 3.71 -7.17
N CYS A 70 2.98 3.05 -6.10
CA CYS A 70 2.89 1.59 -6.05
C CYS A 70 1.91 1.04 -7.10
N SER A 71 0.73 1.63 -7.23
CA SER A 71 -0.27 1.22 -8.22
C SER A 71 0.25 1.39 -9.66
N ARG A 72 0.88 2.53 -9.98
CA ARG A 72 1.45 2.77 -11.31
C ARG A 72 2.60 1.82 -11.64
N SER A 73 3.49 1.55 -10.69
CA SER A 73 4.62 0.63 -10.88
C SER A 73 4.12 -0.78 -11.17
N LYS A 74 3.11 -1.24 -10.42
CA LYS A 74 2.46 -2.53 -10.67
C LYS A 74 1.79 -2.58 -12.05
N MET A 75 0.99 -1.58 -12.42
CA MET A 75 0.34 -1.51 -13.73
C MET A 75 1.35 -1.49 -14.88
N LYS A 76 2.49 -0.78 -14.72
CA LYS A 76 3.56 -0.76 -15.70
C LYS A 76 4.19 -2.14 -15.88
N LEU A 77 4.42 -2.84 -14.78
CA LEU A 77 4.94 -4.21 -14.80
C LEU A 77 3.96 -5.16 -15.50
N GLU A 78 2.67 -5.12 -15.16
CA GLU A 78 1.65 -5.96 -15.77
C GLU A 78 1.54 -5.74 -17.29
N LYS A 79 1.63 -4.48 -17.76
CA LYS A 79 1.67 -4.17 -19.20
C LYS A 79 2.91 -4.72 -19.88
N ASN A 80 4.06 -4.70 -19.22
CA ASN A 80 5.29 -5.22 -19.78
C ASN A 80 5.30 -6.77 -19.78
N ASN A 81 4.75 -7.40 -18.73
CA ASN A 81 4.70 -8.85 -18.60
C ASN A 81 3.66 -9.51 -19.53
N SER A 82 2.68 -8.76 -20.03
CA SER A 82 1.79 -9.27 -21.09
C SER A 82 2.53 -9.59 -22.40
N LYS A 83 3.80 -9.16 -22.50
CA LYS A 83 4.71 -9.43 -23.64
C LYS A 83 5.82 -10.46 -23.35
N MET A 84 5.95 -10.94 -22.10
CA MET A 84 6.98 -11.91 -21.70
C MET A 84 6.37 -13.08 -20.93
N VAL A 85 6.84 -14.29 -21.26
CA VAL A 85 6.47 -15.55 -20.61
C VAL A 85 6.81 -15.49 -19.12
N ARG A 86 5.85 -15.95 -18.30
CA ARG A 86 5.90 -16.03 -16.84
C ARG A 86 7.13 -16.83 -16.38
N LEU A 87 8.11 -16.16 -15.80
CA LEU A 87 9.09 -16.80 -14.92
C LEU A 87 8.46 -16.95 -13.54
N GLU A 88 8.53 -18.16 -13.01
CA GLU A 88 7.91 -18.54 -11.73
C GLU A 88 8.35 -17.61 -10.59
N SER A 89 7.38 -17.21 -9.79
CA SER A 89 7.58 -16.33 -8.63
C SER A 89 8.47 -17.00 -7.58
N ILE A 90 9.64 -16.44 -7.34
CA ILE A 90 10.47 -16.78 -6.19
C ILE A 90 9.73 -16.30 -4.93
N GLN A 91 9.33 -17.26 -4.10
CA GLN A 91 8.70 -16.97 -2.81
C GLN A 91 9.76 -16.41 -1.85
N PHE A 92 9.72 -15.11 -1.60
CA PHE A 92 10.46 -14.54 -0.49
C PHE A 92 9.76 -14.87 0.83
N LEU A 93 10.38 -15.75 1.60
CA LEU A 93 10.00 -16.01 2.99
C LEU A 93 10.23 -14.74 3.83
N PRO A 94 9.28 -14.32 4.66
CA PRO A 94 9.50 -13.21 5.59
C PRO A 94 10.61 -13.58 6.56
N ALA A 95 11.45 -12.59 6.93
CA ALA A 95 12.44 -12.76 7.98
C ALA A 95 11.83 -13.41 9.23
N GLU A 96 12.55 -14.35 9.81
CA GLU A 96 12.15 -15.15 10.96
C GLU A 96 11.67 -14.28 12.13
N SER A 97 10.37 -14.20 12.30
CA SER A 97 9.76 -13.86 13.57
C SER A 97 9.21 -15.14 14.18
N THR A 98 9.38 -15.32 15.48
CA THR A 98 8.94 -16.46 16.30
C THR A 98 7.41 -16.64 16.34
N GLN A 99 6.73 -16.37 15.25
CA GLN A 99 5.28 -16.51 15.13
C GLN A 99 4.89 -17.96 14.82
N ASN A 100 3.86 -18.42 15.51
CA ASN A 100 3.25 -19.74 15.36
C ASN A 100 2.90 -20.00 13.87
N LYS A 101 3.19 -21.19 13.33
CA LYS A 101 2.97 -21.57 11.92
C LYS A 101 1.56 -21.22 11.42
N SER A 102 0.55 -21.50 12.24
CA SER A 102 -0.86 -21.15 11.97
C SER A 102 -1.11 -19.65 11.78
N GLN A 103 -0.38 -18.81 12.50
CA GLN A 103 -0.51 -17.36 12.40
C GLN A 103 0.13 -16.84 11.11
N ARG A 104 1.25 -17.41 10.70
CA ARG A 104 1.91 -17.11 9.41
C ARG A 104 1.00 -17.44 8.23
N GLU A 105 0.34 -18.60 8.25
CA GLU A 105 -0.60 -19.02 7.21
C GLU A 105 -1.79 -18.07 7.09
N LYS A 106 -2.34 -17.61 8.21
CA LYS A 106 -3.43 -16.60 8.22
C LYS A 106 -3.00 -15.26 7.64
N TYR A 107 -1.80 -14.77 8.01
CA TYR A 107 -1.27 -13.52 7.45
C TYR A 107 -0.99 -13.64 5.95
N GLN A 108 -0.46 -14.77 5.50
CA GLN A 108 -0.24 -15.00 4.08
C GLN A 108 -1.56 -15.05 3.31
N ALA A 109 -2.55 -15.79 3.81
CA ALA A 109 -3.88 -15.86 3.20
C ALA A 109 -4.53 -14.46 3.09
N LEU A 110 -4.46 -13.65 4.16
CA LEU A 110 -4.97 -12.28 4.14
C LEU A 110 -4.27 -11.43 3.06
N ARG A 111 -2.96 -11.50 2.97
CA ARG A 111 -2.14 -10.76 2.03
C ARG A 111 -2.48 -11.11 0.58
N ASP A 112 -2.60 -12.40 0.29
CA ASP A 112 -2.99 -12.89 -1.03
C ASP A 112 -4.41 -12.43 -1.40
N CYS A 113 -5.35 -12.50 -0.46
CA CYS A 113 -6.71 -12.04 -0.68
C CYS A 113 -6.78 -10.52 -0.91
N ILE A 114 -5.99 -9.72 -0.19
CA ILE A 114 -5.88 -8.27 -0.46
C ILE A 114 -5.28 -8.03 -1.83
N SER A 115 -4.25 -8.79 -2.22
CA SER A 115 -3.59 -8.64 -3.53
C SER A 115 -4.52 -8.94 -4.70
N SER A 116 -5.51 -9.83 -4.52
CA SER A 116 -6.51 -10.17 -5.55
C SER A 116 -7.64 -9.15 -5.69
N LEU A 117 -7.79 -8.20 -4.77
CA LEU A 117 -8.80 -7.15 -4.87
C LEU A 117 -8.52 -6.20 -6.05
N SER A 118 -9.59 -5.58 -6.59
CA SER A 118 -9.43 -4.46 -7.53
C SER A 118 -8.62 -3.32 -6.90
N GLU A 119 -7.91 -2.54 -7.70
CA GLU A 119 -7.03 -1.47 -7.20
C GLU A 119 -7.76 -0.46 -6.29
N SER A 120 -9.01 -0.11 -6.63
CA SER A 120 -9.83 0.77 -5.79
C SER A 120 -10.15 0.16 -4.42
N ASN A 121 -10.50 -1.13 -4.36
CA ASN A 121 -10.80 -1.81 -3.11
C ASN A 121 -9.52 -2.07 -2.29
N LYS A 122 -8.43 -2.40 -2.96
CA LYS A 122 -7.11 -2.58 -2.36
C LYS A 122 -6.63 -1.31 -1.66
N SER A 123 -6.67 -0.17 -2.32
CA SER A 123 -6.29 1.12 -1.73
C SER A 123 -7.11 1.44 -0.48
N ILE A 124 -8.42 1.20 -0.51
CA ILE A 124 -9.31 1.47 0.62
C ILE A 124 -8.96 0.58 1.83
N ILE A 125 -8.80 -0.74 1.62
CA ILE A 125 -8.52 -1.66 2.73
C ILE A 125 -7.12 -1.43 3.32
N ILE A 126 -6.13 -1.10 2.50
CA ILE A 126 -4.78 -0.79 2.97
C ILE A 126 -4.81 0.44 3.89
N LEU A 127 -5.46 1.52 3.47
CA LEU A 127 -5.58 2.74 4.27
C LEU A 127 -6.33 2.48 5.57
N TYR A 128 -7.38 1.65 5.53
CA TYR A 128 -8.11 1.25 6.73
C TYR A 128 -7.24 0.43 7.70
N LEU A 129 -6.42 -0.47 7.21
CA LEU A 129 -5.47 -1.25 8.02
C LEU A 129 -4.35 -0.38 8.61
N GLU A 130 -4.09 0.79 8.03
CA GLU A 130 -3.20 1.81 8.58
C GLU A 130 -3.94 2.77 9.55
N GLU A 131 -5.13 2.37 10.00
CA GLU A 131 -5.94 3.07 11.01
C GLU A 131 -6.45 4.45 10.58
N LEU A 132 -6.56 4.71 9.26
CA LEU A 132 -7.16 5.94 8.77
C LEU A 132 -8.69 5.90 8.92
N SER A 133 -9.25 7.03 9.31
CA SER A 133 -10.71 7.23 9.33
C SER A 133 -11.31 7.20 7.91
N TYR A 134 -12.60 6.91 7.79
CA TYR A 134 -13.29 6.95 6.50
C TYR A 134 -13.21 8.33 5.84
N LYS A 135 -13.19 9.40 6.63
CA LYS A 135 -13.01 10.76 6.15
C LYS A 135 -11.65 10.97 5.47
N GLU A 136 -10.57 10.48 6.10
CA GLU A 136 -9.21 10.55 5.55
C GLU A 136 -9.09 9.68 4.30
N ILE A 137 -9.63 8.46 4.33
CA ILE A 137 -9.66 7.55 3.17
C ILE A 137 -10.42 8.22 2.01
N ALA A 138 -11.55 8.85 2.27
CA ALA A 138 -12.32 9.60 1.29
C ALA A 138 -11.49 10.72 0.66
N THR A 139 -10.76 11.49 1.47
CA THR A 139 -9.87 12.56 1.01
C THR A 139 -8.74 12.02 0.10
N ILE A 140 -8.15 10.88 0.46
CA ILE A 140 -7.06 10.27 -0.33
C ILE A 140 -7.58 9.73 -1.67
N THR A 141 -8.70 9.03 -1.63
CA THR A 141 -9.26 8.31 -2.79
C THR A 141 -10.10 9.17 -3.71
N GLY A 142 -10.54 10.35 -3.26
CA GLY A 142 -11.47 11.21 -3.98
C GLY A 142 -12.92 10.73 -3.96
N LEU A 143 -13.27 9.81 -3.06
CA LEU A 143 -14.63 9.31 -2.86
C LEU A 143 -15.32 10.05 -1.71
N THR A 144 -16.64 9.87 -1.55
CA THR A 144 -17.35 10.34 -0.36
C THR A 144 -17.19 9.37 0.81
N GLU A 145 -17.30 9.86 2.03
CA GLU A 145 -17.22 9.03 3.24
C GLU A 145 -18.27 7.91 3.26
N ASN A 146 -19.50 8.23 2.84
CA ASN A 146 -20.58 7.24 2.72
C ASN A 146 -20.24 6.15 1.69
N HIS A 147 -19.63 6.53 0.57
CA HIS A 147 -19.18 5.56 -0.44
C HIS A 147 -18.08 4.64 0.11
N ILE A 148 -17.15 5.19 0.92
CA ILE A 148 -16.13 4.38 1.62
C ILE A 148 -16.80 3.37 2.56
N ALA A 149 -17.78 3.79 3.37
CA ALA A 149 -18.49 2.91 4.29
C ALA A 149 -19.17 1.72 3.56
N VAL A 150 -19.87 2.00 2.46
CA VAL A 150 -20.50 0.96 1.63
C VAL A 150 -19.47 0.02 1.01
N LYS A 151 -18.39 0.57 0.45
CA LYS A 151 -17.30 -0.24 -0.11
C LYS A 151 -16.63 -1.12 0.96
N MET A 152 -16.36 -0.59 2.15
CA MET A 152 -15.76 -1.34 3.25
C MET A 152 -16.59 -2.54 3.67
N LYS A 153 -17.93 -2.41 3.73
CA LYS A 153 -18.82 -3.54 4.00
C LYS A 153 -18.64 -4.67 2.98
N ARG A 154 -18.57 -4.31 1.68
CA ARG A 154 -18.37 -5.27 0.59
C ARG A 154 -16.97 -5.89 0.62
N ILE A 155 -15.92 -5.09 0.84
CA ILE A 155 -14.53 -5.54 0.93
C ILE A 155 -14.36 -6.55 2.06
N ARG A 156 -14.90 -6.26 3.25
CA ARG A 156 -14.84 -7.19 4.39
C ARG A 156 -15.47 -8.54 4.06
N LYS A 157 -16.62 -8.55 3.38
CA LYS A 157 -17.26 -9.79 2.95
C LYS A 157 -16.38 -10.56 1.95
N MET A 158 -15.85 -9.87 0.93
CA MET A 158 -14.96 -10.49 -0.07
C MET A 158 -13.70 -11.09 0.58
N LEU A 159 -13.10 -10.39 1.52
CA LEU A 159 -11.92 -10.89 2.26
C LEU A 159 -12.27 -12.07 3.15
N PHE A 160 -13.38 -12.01 3.86
CA PHE A 160 -13.84 -13.13 4.69
C PHE A 160 -14.05 -14.41 3.85
N ASP A 161 -14.76 -14.29 2.73
CA ASP A 161 -15.03 -15.43 1.84
C ASP A 161 -13.72 -15.99 1.27
N CYS A 162 -12.81 -15.12 0.81
CA CYS A 162 -11.51 -15.51 0.27
C CYS A 162 -10.62 -16.20 1.30
N ILE A 163 -10.49 -15.63 2.51
CA ILE A 163 -9.63 -16.17 3.57
C ILE A 163 -10.18 -17.52 4.05
N THR A 164 -11.50 -17.63 4.24
CA THR A 164 -12.14 -18.89 4.67
C THR A 164 -11.90 -19.99 3.65
N HIS A 165 -11.91 -19.68 2.35
CA HIS A 165 -11.61 -20.66 1.30
C HIS A 165 -10.14 -21.09 1.29
N LYS A 166 -9.20 -20.18 1.59
CA LYS A 166 -7.76 -20.49 1.60
C LYS A 166 -7.28 -21.26 2.84
N LEU A 167 -8.03 -21.18 3.95
CA LEU A 167 -7.67 -21.83 5.22
C LEU A 167 -8.42 -23.16 5.48
N LYS A 168 -9.27 -23.59 4.55
CA LYS A 168 -9.85 -24.93 4.51
C LYS A 168 -8.89 -25.92 3.84
#